data_ac899b272cb07ca2760818df1fc6c1d8
#
_entry.id   ac899b272cb07ca2760818df1fc6c1d8
#
_cell.length_a   1.000
_cell.length_b   1.000
_cell.length_c   1.000
_cell.angle_alpha   90.00
_cell.angle_beta   90.00
_cell.angle_gamma   90.00
#
_symmetry.space_group_name_H-M   'P 1'
#
loop_
_entity.id
_entity.type
_entity.pdbx_description
1 polymer ?
#
loop_
_entity_poly.entity_id
_entity_poly.type
_entity_poly.pdbx_seq_one_letter_code
_entity_poly.pdbx_strand_id
1 'polypeptide(L)'
;DVAPSRGLGDVYKRQLERIQGDICGPIHPPCGTFRYFMVLIDASTRWSHVCLLSTRNLAFARLLAQMIRLRAHFPDFPLKTIRLDNAGEFTSQAFNEYCMSMGVKVEHSVAHVHTQNGLAESFIKRIQLIARPLLMKSKLPVSAWGHAVLHATELIRIRPSSEHRYSPSQLLTGHEPDVSHIKTFGCAVYVPIAPPQRTKMGPQRRMGIYVGYESPSIIKYLEPTTGDLFKARYEDSQFDESTYPSLGGDNSRLITKEIEWFRPSTSWQDPRTKDCDLEVQKIIHLQELANKLPDTFADPNRVTISHIPACNAPVRLDVQDGQCQVATESKQRLKRGRPIGSKDKQPRKSKKGAGSES
;
A
#
# COMPACT_ATOMS: atom_id res chain seq x y z
N ASP A 1 -41.72 -7.20 9.79
CA ASP A 1 -40.69 -7.64 10.76
C ASP A 1 -39.45 -6.80 10.57
N VAL A 2 -39.34 -5.74 11.35
CA VAL A 2 -38.15 -4.90 11.43
C VAL A 2 -37.13 -5.69 12.26
N ALA A 3 -36.05 -6.16 11.61
CA ALA A 3 -34.96 -6.81 12.31
C ALA A 3 -34.44 -5.87 13.42
N PRO A 4 -34.25 -6.33 14.66
CA PRO A 4 -33.80 -5.49 15.74
C PRO A 4 -32.47 -4.84 15.38
N SER A 5 -32.37 -3.52 15.55
CA SER A 5 -31.14 -2.77 15.34
C SER A 5 -30.05 -3.42 16.19
N ARG A 6 -29.03 -4.03 15.54
CA ARG A 6 -27.89 -4.61 16.25
C ARG A 6 -27.26 -3.49 17.07
N GLY A 7 -27.28 -3.64 18.39
CA GLY A 7 -26.70 -2.66 19.29
C GLY A 7 -25.20 -2.51 19.05
N LEU A 8 -24.63 -1.35 19.40
CA LEU A 8 -23.21 -1.04 19.23
C LEU A 8 -22.30 -2.12 19.83
N GLY A 9 -22.72 -2.73 20.94
CA GLY A 9 -22.00 -3.85 21.58
C GLY A 9 -21.84 -5.09 20.71
N ASP A 10 -22.79 -5.37 19.79
CA ASP A 10 -22.67 -6.49 18.85
C ASP A 10 -21.68 -6.20 17.71
N VAL A 11 -21.53 -4.95 17.32
CA VAL A 11 -20.53 -4.54 16.31
C VAL A 11 -19.13 -4.71 16.87
N TYR A 12 -18.86 -4.29 18.10
CA TYR A 12 -17.56 -4.47 18.74
C TYR A 12 -17.22 -5.94 19.00
N LYS A 13 -18.18 -6.79 19.27
CA LYS A 13 -17.94 -8.22 19.51
C LYS A 13 -17.62 -9.01 18.23
N ARG A 14 -17.99 -8.48 17.06
CA ARG A 14 -17.85 -9.17 15.76
C ARG A 14 -16.92 -8.46 14.79
N GLN A 15 -16.15 -7.47 15.26
CA GLN A 15 -15.21 -6.78 14.39
C GLN A 15 -14.16 -7.75 13.85
N LEU A 16 -13.80 -7.60 12.59
CA LEU A 16 -12.87 -8.44 11.82
C LEU A 16 -13.26 -9.93 11.71
N GLU A 17 -14.37 -10.36 12.30
CA GLU A 17 -14.80 -11.76 12.23
C GLU A 17 -15.05 -12.22 10.78
N ARG A 18 -15.57 -11.32 9.94
CA ARG A 18 -15.89 -11.61 8.55
C ARG A 18 -15.44 -10.49 7.63
N ILE A 19 -14.52 -10.80 6.74
CA ILE A 19 -14.02 -9.89 5.71
C ILE A 19 -14.58 -10.30 4.35
N GLN A 20 -14.99 -9.33 3.54
CA GLN A 20 -15.34 -9.51 2.14
C GLN A 20 -14.31 -8.83 1.27
N GLY A 21 -13.91 -9.47 0.18
CA GLY A 21 -12.94 -8.95 -0.76
C GLY A 21 -13.40 -9.01 -2.19
N ASP A 22 -12.93 -8.05 -2.99
CA ASP A 22 -13.18 -7.98 -4.42
C ASP A 22 -12.08 -7.20 -5.14
N ILE A 23 -11.92 -7.43 -6.44
CA ILE A 23 -10.91 -6.80 -7.29
C ILE A 23 -11.59 -6.00 -8.39
N CYS A 24 -11.31 -4.71 -8.43
CA CYS A 24 -11.77 -3.82 -9.49
C CYS A 24 -10.70 -3.61 -10.56
N GLY A 25 -11.07 -3.69 -11.82
CA GLY A 25 -10.21 -3.43 -12.98
C GLY A 25 -10.32 -4.49 -14.07
N PRO A 26 -9.55 -4.37 -15.16
CA PRO A 26 -8.47 -3.40 -15.39
C PRO A 26 -8.97 -1.98 -15.64
N ILE A 27 -8.25 -0.99 -15.09
CA ILE A 27 -8.55 0.43 -15.26
C ILE A 27 -7.56 1.03 -16.26
N HIS A 28 -8.07 1.79 -17.17
CA HIS A 28 -7.30 2.50 -18.20
C HIS A 28 -7.56 4.02 -18.14
N PRO A 29 -6.53 4.85 -18.33
CA PRO A 29 -5.10 4.51 -18.37
C PRO A 29 -4.59 3.97 -17.02
N PRO A 30 -3.48 3.21 -17.01
CA PRO A 30 -2.91 2.70 -15.76
C PRO A 30 -2.39 3.85 -14.89
N CYS A 31 -2.36 3.63 -13.57
CA CYS A 31 -1.71 4.52 -12.62
C CYS A 31 -0.30 4.01 -12.34
N GLY A 32 0.69 4.52 -13.06
CA GLY A 32 2.01 3.89 -13.11
C GLY A 32 1.91 2.47 -13.64
N THR A 33 2.38 1.50 -12.87
CA THR A 33 2.27 0.07 -13.19
C THR A 33 0.92 -0.54 -12.81
N PHE A 34 0.08 0.16 -12.04
CA PHE A 34 -1.15 -0.39 -11.48
C PHE A 34 -2.32 -0.28 -12.47
N ARG A 35 -3.04 -1.41 -12.60
CA ARG A 35 -4.23 -1.54 -13.43
C ARG A 35 -5.47 -1.97 -12.65
N TYR A 36 -5.28 -2.42 -11.41
CA TYR A 36 -6.35 -2.95 -10.57
C TYR A 36 -6.22 -2.36 -9.16
N PHE A 37 -7.29 -2.44 -8.41
CA PHE A 37 -7.24 -2.32 -6.96
C PHE A 37 -8.09 -3.37 -6.30
N MET A 38 -7.61 -3.89 -5.18
CA MET A 38 -8.33 -4.85 -4.35
C MET A 38 -8.90 -4.13 -3.13
N VAL A 39 -10.11 -4.49 -2.79
CA VAL A 39 -10.83 -4.03 -1.60
C VAL A 39 -11.01 -5.20 -0.66
N LEU A 40 -10.76 -4.97 0.61
CA LEU A 40 -11.14 -5.84 1.72
C LEU A 40 -11.98 -5.02 2.68
N ILE A 41 -13.17 -5.48 3.03
CA ILE A 41 -14.08 -4.76 3.92
C ILE A 41 -14.59 -5.67 5.04
N ASP A 42 -14.49 -5.18 6.27
CA ASP A 42 -15.10 -5.85 7.42
C ASP A 42 -16.62 -5.71 7.41
N ALA A 43 -17.31 -6.82 7.50
CA ALA A 43 -18.77 -6.84 7.44
C ALA A 43 -19.42 -6.16 8.64
N SER A 44 -18.73 -6.06 9.78
CA SER A 44 -19.25 -5.50 11.03
C SER A 44 -19.02 -3.99 11.11
N THR A 45 -17.77 -3.56 11.10
CA THR A 45 -17.39 -2.15 11.29
C THR A 45 -17.42 -1.34 10.01
N ARG A 46 -17.49 -1.99 8.85
CA ARG A 46 -17.30 -1.37 7.51
C ARG A 46 -15.89 -0.80 7.31
N TRP A 47 -14.97 -1.08 8.22
CA TRP A 47 -13.58 -0.75 7.98
C TRP A 47 -13.06 -1.48 6.74
N SER A 48 -12.23 -0.81 5.99
CA SER A 48 -11.80 -1.32 4.69
C SER A 48 -10.30 -1.16 4.49
N HIS A 49 -9.71 -2.08 3.77
CA HIS A 49 -8.36 -1.96 3.26
C HIS A 49 -8.40 -1.96 1.73
N VAL A 50 -7.66 -1.05 1.13
CA VAL A 50 -7.53 -0.98 -0.32
C VAL A 50 -6.06 -0.97 -0.70
N CYS A 51 -5.69 -1.80 -1.66
CA CYS A 51 -4.36 -1.81 -2.24
C CYS A 51 -4.42 -1.82 -3.76
N LEU A 52 -3.42 -1.16 -4.38
CA LEU A 52 -3.27 -1.14 -5.83
C LEU A 52 -2.51 -2.39 -6.28
N LEU A 53 -2.88 -2.93 -7.45
CA LEU A 53 -2.30 -4.12 -8.03
C LEU A 53 -1.90 -3.85 -9.48
N SER A 54 -0.72 -4.28 -9.87
CA SER A 54 -0.29 -4.26 -11.26
C SER A 54 -0.94 -5.39 -12.07
N THR A 55 -1.09 -6.56 -11.44
CA THR A 55 -1.77 -7.74 -12.00
C THR A 55 -2.72 -8.34 -10.98
N ARG A 56 -3.73 -9.09 -11.45
CA ARG A 56 -4.68 -9.77 -10.56
C ARG A 56 -4.01 -10.82 -9.68
N ASN A 57 -3.00 -11.51 -10.20
CA ASN A 57 -2.29 -12.58 -9.50
C ASN A 57 -1.64 -12.11 -8.19
N LEU A 58 -1.29 -10.80 -8.08
CA LEU A 58 -0.77 -10.23 -6.84
C LEU A 58 -1.81 -10.13 -5.71
N ALA A 59 -3.10 -10.26 -6.04
CA ALA A 59 -4.16 -10.15 -5.05
C ALA A 59 -4.03 -11.18 -3.94
N PHE A 60 -3.65 -12.42 -4.28
CA PHE A 60 -3.42 -13.48 -3.31
C PHE A 60 -2.37 -13.09 -2.25
N ALA A 61 -1.17 -12.71 -2.68
CA ALA A 61 -0.10 -12.32 -1.75
C ALA A 61 -0.48 -11.07 -0.90
N ARG A 62 -1.18 -10.11 -1.52
CA ARG A 62 -1.65 -8.90 -0.81
C ARG A 62 -2.72 -9.21 0.22
N LEU A 63 -3.63 -10.12 -0.10
CA LEU A 63 -4.65 -10.60 0.82
C LEU A 63 -4.01 -11.26 2.04
N LEU A 64 -3.11 -12.23 1.81
CA LEU A 64 -2.41 -12.92 2.90
C LEU A 64 -1.62 -11.94 3.79
N ALA A 65 -0.88 -11.02 3.16
CA ALA A 65 -0.14 -9.99 3.90
C ALA A 65 -1.06 -9.16 4.78
N GLN A 66 -2.25 -8.82 4.30
CA GLN A 66 -3.22 -8.05 5.08
C GLN A 66 -3.85 -8.87 6.21
N MET A 67 -4.13 -10.16 5.98
CA MET A 67 -4.62 -11.07 7.03
C MET A 67 -3.62 -11.18 8.18
N ILE A 68 -2.35 -11.38 7.87
CA ILE A 68 -1.27 -11.47 8.86
C ILE A 68 -1.20 -10.18 9.68
N ARG A 69 -1.23 -9.02 9.01
CA ARG A 69 -1.23 -7.71 9.69
C ARG A 69 -2.42 -7.51 10.60
N LEU A 70 -3.62 -7.84 10.13
CA LEU A 70 -4.84 -7.72 10.95
C LEU A 70 -4.76 -8.58 12.20
N ARG A 71 -4.28 -9.80 12.09
CA ARG A 71 -4.10 -10.68 13.26
C ARG A 71 -3.07 -10.16 14.25
N ALA A 72 -1.97 -9.58 13.75
CA ALA A 72 -0.94 -9.02 14.59
C ALA A 72 -1.40 -7.75 15.33
N HIS A 73 -2.16 -6.88 14.65
CA HIS A 73 -2.66 -5.64 15.25
C HIS A 73 -3.89 -5.84 16.15
N PHE A 74 -4.69 -6.86 15.86
CA PHE A 74 -5.95 -7.13 16.55
C PHE A 74 -6.03 -8.60 17.02
N PRO A 75 -5.15 -9.03 17.92
CA PRO A 75 -5.10 -10.43 18.35
C PRO A 75 -6.39 -10.91 19.04
N ASP A 76 -7.12 -10.00 19.68
CA ASP A 76 -8.37 -10.30 20.39
C ASP A 76 -9.57 -10.49 19.45
N PHE A 77 -9.42 -10.15 18.17
CA PHE A 77 -10.47 -10.23 17.16
C PHE A 77 -10.08 -11.16 16.01
N PRO A 78 -10.21 -12.49 16.23
CA PRO A 78 -9.78 -13.48 15.25
C PRO A 78 -10.64 -13.41 13.99
N LEU A 79 -9.99 -13.34 12.85
CA LEU A 79 -10.62 -13.49 11.54
C LEU A 79 -11.11 -14.93 11.40
N LYS A 80 -12.44 -15.12 11.24
CA LYS A 80 -13.08 -16.45 11.10
C LYS A 80 -13.46 -16.77 9.68
N THR A 81 -13.89 -15.77 8.91
CA THR A 81 -14.43 -15.99 7.57
C THR A 81 -13.95 -14.94 6.60
N ILE A 82 -13.50 -15.39 5.44
CA ILE A 82 -13.25 -14.52 4.29
C ILE A 82 -14.19 -14.91 3.16
N ARG A 83 -14.91 -13.92 2.62
CA ARG A 83 -15.72 -14.06 1.44
C ARG A 83 -15.07 -13.36 0.26
N LEU A 84 -14.86 -14.11 -0.82
CA LEU A 84 -14.20 -13.63 -2.03
C LEU A 84 -15.03 -13.97 -3.25
N ASP A 85 -14.78 -13.27 -4.35
CA ASP A 85 -15.27 -13.67 -5.65
C ASP A 85 -14.67 -15.02 -6.07
N ASN A 86 -15.35 -15.72 -6.98
CA ASN A 86 -14.92 -17.03 -7.49
C ASN A 86 -13.82 -16.89 -8.56
N ALA A 87 -12.96 -15.89 -8.41
CA ALA A 87 -11.84 -15.64 -9.29
C ALA A 87 -10.72 -16.66 -9.05
N GLY A 88 -10.07 -17.10 -10.13
CA GLY A 88 -9.02 -18.13 -10.08
C GLY A 88 -7.88 -17.85 -9.10
N GLU A 89 -7.62 -16.57 -8.82
CA GLU A 89 -6.61 -16.11 -7.89
C GLU A 89 -6.86 -16.58 -6.44
N PHE A 90 -8.13 -16.80 -6.08
CA PHE A 90 -8.55 -17.16 -4.73
C PHE A 90 -9.06 -18.60 -4.60
N THR A 91 -9.05 -19.36 -5.69
CA THR A 91 -9.50 -20.78 -5.68
C THR A 91 -8.35 -21.77 -5.63
N SER A 92 -7.10 -21.30 -5.54
CA SER A 92 -5.92 -22.17 -5.49
C SER A 92 -5.93 -23.05 -4.23
N GLN A 93 -5.45 -24.28 -4.38
CA GLN A 93 -5.33 -25.22 -3.25
C GLN A 93 -4.44 -24.63 -2.15
N ALA A 94 -3.31 -23.99 -2.52
CA ALA A 94 -2.39 -23.36 -1.56
C ALA A 94 -3.07 -22.26 -0.72
N PHE A 95 -3.99 -21.49 -1.31
CA PHE A 95 -4.77 -20.50 -0.58
C PHE A 95 -5.71 -21.16 0.43
N ASN A 96 -6.42 -22.17 0.02
CA ASN A 96 -7.37 -22.89 0.88
C ASN A 96 -6.64 -23.59 2.04
N GLU A 97 -5.50 -24.25 1.77
CA GLU A 97 -4.67 -24.89 2.79
C GLU A 97 -4.13 -23.89 3.79
N TYR A 98 -3.64 -22.74 3.31
CA TYR A 98 -3.20 -21.65 4.19
C TYR A 98 -4.33 -21.15 5.07
N CYS A 99 -5.50 -20.86 4.50
CA CYS A 99 -6.65 -20.39 5.28
C CYS A 99 -7.10 -21.43 6.30
N MET A 100 -7.10 -22.72 5.93
CA MET A 100 -7.40 -23.82 6.86
C MET A 100 -6.38 -23.89 8.00
N SER A 101 -5.09 -23.80 7.70
CA SER A 101 -4.05 -23.80 8.74
C SER A 101 -4.18 -22.64 9.73
N MET A 102 -4.78 -21.54 9.26
CA MET A 102 -5.04 -20.34 10.06
C MET A 102 -6.41 -20.38 10.77
N GLY A 103 -7.21 -21.43 10.58
CA GLY A 103 -8.56 -21.52 11.11
C GLY A 103 -9.57 -20.56 10.45
N VAL A 104 -9.27 -20.10 9.23
CA VAL A 104 -10.11 -19.15 8.50
C VAL A 104 -10.92 -19.88 7.45
N LYS A 105 -12.26 -19.77 7.53
CA LYS A 105 -13.17 -20.32 6.52
C LYS A 105 -13.20 -19.42 5.30
N VAL A 106 -12.92 -19.99 4.12
CA VAL A 106 -13.10 -19.30 2.84
C VAL A 106 -14.50 -19.57 2.30
N GLU A 107 -15.22 -18.52 1.94
CA GLU A 107 -16.52 -18.59 1.27
C GLU A 107 -16.38 -17.95 -0.11
N HIS A 108 -16.69 -18.71 -1.14
CA HIS A 108 -16.80 -18.20 -2.50
C HIS A 108 -18.26 -17.87 -2.82
N SER A 109 -18.48 -16.79 -3.57
CA SER A 109 -19.82 -16.49 -4.09
C SER A 109 -20.24 -17.57 -5.09
N VAL A 110 -21.50 -17.99 -5.02
CA VAL A 110 -22.04 -18.92 -6.02
C VAL A 110 -22.06 -18.22 -7.37
N ALA A 111 -21.62 -18.92 -8.41
CA ALA A 111 -21.62 -18.39 -9.77
C ALA A 111 -23.03 -17.84 -10.13
N HIS A 112 -23.06 -16.66 -10.74
CA HIS A 112 -24.28 -15.95 -11.15
C HIS A 112 -25.19 -15.39 -10.04
N VAL A 113 -24.81 -15.46 -8.77
CA VAL A 113 -25.55 -14.83 -7.67
C VAL A 113 -24.80 -13.59 -7.18
N HIS A 114 -24.99 -12.48 -7.89
CA HIS A 114 -24.32 -11.20 -7.62
C HIS A 114 -24.59 -10.63 -6.22
N THR A 115 -25.66 -11.01 -5.56
CA THR A 115 -26.03 -10.49 -4.24
C THR A 115 -25.13 -10.96 -3.11
N GLN A 116 -24.33 -12.00 -3.30
CA GLN A 116 -23.53 -12.60 -2.24
C GLN A 116 -22.27 -11.80 -1.88
N ASN A 117 -21.67 -11.05 -2.83
CA ASN A 117 -20.52 -10.17 -2.58
C ASN A 117 -20.88 -8.67 -2.63
N GLY A 118 -22.18 -8.36 -2.50
CA GLY A 118 -22.73 -7.01 -2.67
C GLY A 118 -22.12 -5.95 -1.77
N LEU A 119 -21.53 -6.32 -0.61
CA LEU A 119 -20.87 -5.37 0.27
C LEU A 119 -19.55 -4.85 -0.36
N ALA A 120 -18.69 -5.72 -0.89
CA ALA A 120 -17.44 -5.32 -1.52
C ALA A 120 -17.72 -4.57 -2.85
N GLU A 121 -18.67 -5.06 -3.65
CA GLU A 121 -19.08 -4.39 -4.89
C GLU A 121 -19.65 -2.98 -4.64
N SER A 122 -20.54 -2.84 -3.66
CA SER A 122 -21.11 -1.55 -3.29
C SER A 122 -20.06 -0.59 -2.76
N PHE A 123 -19.07 -1.11 -2.05
CA PHE A 123 -17.97 -0.33 -1.55
C PHE A 123 -17.05 0.15 -2.69
N ILE A 124 -16.75 -0.69 -3.69
CA ILE A 124 -16.04 -0.29 -4.91
C ILE A 124 -16.76 0.86 -5.61
N LYS A 125 -18.09 0.74 -5.80
CA LYS A 125 -18.91 1.80 -6.39
C LYS A 125 -18.81 3.10 -5.58
N ARG A 126 -18.86 3.01 -4.25
CA ARG A 126 -18.74 4.16 -3.34
C ARG A 126 -17.36 4.83 -3.46
N ILE A 127 -16.28 4.06 -3.51
CA ILE A 127 -14.93 4.59 -3.74
C ILE A 127 -14.89 5.36 -5.07
N GLN A 128 -15.39 4.78 -6.15
CA GLN A 128 -15.42 5.41 -7.48
C GLN A 128 -16.22 6.71 -7.50
N LEU A 129 -17.35 6.77 -6.80
CA LEU A 129 -18.18 7.97 -6.67
C LEU A 129 -17.46 9.12 -5.97
N ILE A 130 -16.53 8.82 -5.06
CA ILE A 130 -15.71 9.83 -4.37
C ILE A 130 -14.44 10.15 -5.16
N ALA A 131 -13.76 9.14 -5.70
CA ALA A 131 -12.49 9.32 -6.39
C ALA A 131 -12.62 10.14 -7.68
N ARG A 132 -13.72 9.98 -8.44
CA ARG A 132 -13.96 10.76 -9.68
C ARG A 132 -14.04 12.26 -9.43
N PRO A 133 -14.88 12.79 -8.53
CA PRO A 133 -14.88 14.21 -8.20
C PRO A 133 -13.55 14.74 -7.67
N LEU A 134 -12.80 13.92 -6.91
CA LEU A 134 -11.46 14.31 -6.44
C LEU A 134 -10.52 14.57 -7.63
N LEU A 135 -10.48 13.69 -8.62
CA LEU A 135 -9.69 13.88 -9.83
C LEU A 135 -10.14 15.09 -10.65
N MET A 136 -11.44 15.26 -10.80
CA MET A 136 -12.00 16.41 -11.55
C MET A 136 -11.66 17.74 -10.88
N LYS A 137 -11.83 17.83 -9.56
CA LYS A 137 -11.54 19.04 -8.78
C LYS A 137 -10.05 19.37 -8.80
N SER A 138 -9.20 18.36 -8.67
CA SER A 138 -7.75 18.52 -8.62
C SER A 138 -7.12 18.78 -9.99
N LYS A 139 -7.89 18.67 -11.09
CA LYS A 139 -7.40 18.78 -12.48
C LYS A 139 -6.27 17.77 -12.81
N LEU A 140 -6.17 16.70 -12.03
CA LEU A 140 -5.22 15.64 -12.29
C LEU A 140 -5.71 14.72 -13.40
N PRO A 141 -4.81 14.15 -14.22
CA PRO A 141 -5.18 13.21 -15.27
C PRO A 141 -5.80 11.94 -14.67
N VAL A 142 -6.59 11.26 -15.49
CA VAL A 142 -7.23 9.99 -15.07
C VAL A 142 -6.20 8.95 -14.61
N SER A 143 -4.98 8.98 -15.14
CA SER A 143 -3.88 8.11 -14.71
C SER A 143 -3.50 8.25 -13.22
N ALA A 144 -3.90 9.33 -12.55
CA ALA A 144 -3.74 9.51 -11.10
C ALA A 144 -4.84 8.81 -10.27
N TRP A 145 -5.70 7.99 -10.89
CA TRP A 145 -6.84 7.33 -10.23
C TRP A 145 -6.45 6.54 -8.99
N GLY A 146 -5.27 5.92 -8.99
CA GLY A 146 -4.83 5.12 -7.85
C GLY A 146 -4.67 5.94 -6.56
N HIS A 147 -4.14 7.16 -6.67
CA HIS A 147 -4.04 8.08 -5.54
C HIS A 147 -5.42 8.53 -5.06
N ALA A 148 -6.31 8.86 -5.99
CA ALA A 148 -7.67 9.27 -5.65
C ALA A 148 -8.47 8.15 -4.98
N VAL A 149 -8.30 6.90 -5.42
CA VAL A 149 -8.92 5.70 -4.81
C VAL A 149 -8.42 5.51 -3.37
N LEU A 150 -7.11 5.61 -3.13
CA LEU A 150 -6.56 5.49 -1.79
C LEU A 150 -7.06 6.61 -0.88
N HIS A 151 -7.04 7.85 -1.35
CA HIS A 151 -7.55 8.99 -0.57
C HIS A 151 -9.06 8.88 -0.29
N ALA A 152 -9.86 8.48 -1.28
CA ALA A 152 -11.30 8.24 -1.11
C ALA A 152 -11.57 7.16 -0.06
N THR A 153 -10.75 6.11 -0.02
CA THR A 153 -10.86 5.06 1.00
C THR A 153 -10.64 5.61 2.41
N GLU A 154 -9.62 6.46 2.58
CA GLU A 154 -9.37 7.10 3.88
C GLU A 154 -10.56 7.99 4.30
N LEU A 155 -11.11 8.79 3.38
CA LEU A 155 -12.29 9.60 3.66
C LEU A 155 -13.50 8.75 4.09
N ILE A 156 -13.68 7.56 3.50
CA ILE A 156 -14.77 6.65 3.90
C ILE A 156 -14.51 6.07 5.29
N ARG A 157 -13.26 5.72 5.62
CA ARG A 157 -12.89 5.14 6.93
C ARG A 157 -13.14 6.08 8.09
N ILE A 158 -12.87 7.37 7.91
CA ILE A 158 -12.99 8.38 8.97
C ILE A 158 -14.37 8.99 9.09
N ARG A 159 -15.20 8.85 8.05
CA ARG A 159 -16.54 9.43 8.04
C ARG A 159 -17.55 8.50 8.69
N PRO A 160 -18.38 8.98 9.63
CA PRO A 160 -19.50 8.20 10.15
C PRO A 160 -20.44 7.76 9.03
N SER A 161 -20.94 6.54 9.13
CA SER A 161 -21.93 6.02 8.18
C SER A 161 -23.35 6.36 8.62
N SER A 162 -24.31 6.22 7.70
CA SER A 162 -25.75 6.37 8.05
C SER A 162 -26.24 5.30 9.02
N GLU A 163 -25.57 4.16 9.06
CA GLU A 163 -25.93 3.02 9.92
C GLU A 163 -25.37 3.18 11.35
N HIS A 164 -24.27 3.92 11.50
CA HIS A 164 -23.57 4.09 12.77
C HIS A 164 -23.18 5.55 13.00
N ARG A 165 -23.29 6.03 14.22
CA ARG A 165 -22.82 7.37 14.61
C ARG A 165 -21.31 7.50 14.58
N TYR A 166 -20.61 6.38 14.58
CA TYR A 166 -19.16 6.28 14.63
C TYR A 166 -18.59 5.95 13.25
N SER A 167 -17.36 6.40 13.01
CA SER A 167 -16.66 6.08 11.79
C SER A 167 -16.18 4.62 11.78
N PRO A 168 -15.98 4.00 10.60
CA PRO A 168 -15.39 2.67 10.51
C PRO A 168 -14.06 2.51 11.25
N SER A 169 -13.21 3.53 11.22
CA SER A 169 -11.93 3.52 11.96
C SER A 169 -12.18 3.52 13.46
N GLN A 170 -13.10 4.35 13.95
CA GLN A 170 -13.44 4.40 15.37
C GLN A 170 -14.07 3.11 15.87
N LEU A 171 -14.95 2.50 15.05
CA LEU A 171 -15.52 1.18 15.37
C LEU A 171 -14.49 0.08 15.45
N LEU A 172 -13.40 0.16 14.67
CA LEU A 172 -12.33 -0.83 14.70
C LEU A 172 -11.34 -0.62 15.84
N THR A 173 -10.92 0.64 16.07
CA THR A 173 -9.83 0.95 17.02
C THR A 173 -10.33 1.34 18.41
N GLY A 174 -11.61 1.66 18.55
CA GLY A 174 -12.20 2.21 19.79
C GLY A 174 -11.88 3.69 20.02
N HIS A 175 -11.08 4.33 19.18
CA HIS A 175 -10.64 5.71 19.33
C HIS A 175 -11.11 6.56 18.16
N GLU A 176 -11.40 7.82 18.41
CA GLU A 176 -11.70 8.79 17.37
C GLU A 176 -10.48 8.99 16.47
N PRO A 177 -10.63 8.92 15.12
CA PRO A 177 -9.52 9.08 14.21
C PRO A 177 -9.01 10.52 14.20
N ASP A 178 -7.70 10.72 14.28
CA ASP A 178 -7.07 12.01 14.05
C ASP A 178 -7.13 12.35 12.56
N VAL A 179 -7.82 13.43 12.23
CA VAL A 179 -8.01 13.92 10.86
C VAL A 179 -7.15 15.15 10.54
N SER A 180 -6.36 15.65 11.48
CA SER A 180 -5.59 16.88 11.36
C SER A 180 -4.59 16.86 10.19
N HIS A 181 -4.03 15.70 9.90
CA HIS A 181 -3.06 15.46 8.82
C HIS A 181 -3.67 15.29 7.44
N ILE A 182 -5.00 15.18 7.33
CA ILE A 182 -5.68 15.00 6.05
C ILE A 182 -5.94 16.36 5.42
N LYS A 183 -5.47 16.52 4.17
CA LYS A 183 -5.63 17.74 3.40
C LYS A 183 -6.44 17.50 2.14
N THR A 184 -6.93 18.57 1.54
CA THR A 184 -7.71 18.49 0.30
C THR A 184 -6.88 17.84 -0.82
N PHE A 185 -7.39 16.77 -1.41
CA PHE A 185 -6.72 16.05 -2.49
C PHE A 185 -6.43 16.97 -3.69
N GLY A 186 -5.21 16.94 -4.19
CA GLY A 186 -4.78 17.73 -5.33
C GLY A 186 -4.41 19.18 -5.02
N CYS A 187 -4.50 19.63 -3.77
CA CYS A 187 -4.10 20.98 -3.40
C CYS A 187 -2.59 21.21 -3.51
N ALA A 188 -2.20 22.48 -3.63
CA ALA A 188 -0.79 22.85 -3.62
C ALA A 188 -0.17 22.55 -2.24
N VAL A 189 1.02 21.99 -2.25
CA VAL A 189 1.84 21.78 -1.07
C VAL A 189 3.25 22.33 -1.31
N TYR A 190 3.74 23.12 -0.38
CA TYR A 190 5.09 23.71 -0.42
C TYR A 190 5.99 22.92 0.51
N VAL A 191 6.90 22.15 -0.08
CA VAL A 191 7.83 21.28 0.64
C VAL A 191 9.24 21.87 0.67
N PRO A 192 10.01 21.70 1.74
CA PRO A 192 11.35 22.23 1.81
C PRO A 192 12.27 21.57 0.77
N ILE A 193 13.12 22.38 0.14
CA ILE A 193 14.16 21.89 -0.76
C ILE A 193 15.31 21.36 0.09
N ALA A 194 15.90 20.22 -0.29
CA ALA A 194 17.02 19.63 0.44
C ALA A 194 18.23 20.59 0.49
N PRO A 195 18.98 20.65 1.61
CA PRO A 195 20.10 21.59 1.77
C PRO A 195 21.10 21.62 0.62
N PRO A 196 21.52 20.50 0.01
CA PRO A 196 22.44 20.53 -1.13
C PRO A 196 21.90 21.23 -2.37
N GLN A 197 20.58 21.33 -2.51
CA GLN A 197 19.90 21.96 -3.64
C GLN A 197 19.47 23.41 -3.35
N ARG A 198 19.65 23.88 -2.12
CA ARG A 198 19.29 25.25 -1.74
C ARG A 198 20.40 26.23 -2.11
N THR A 199 19.99 27.33 -2.69
CA THR A 199 20.87 28.51 -2.82
C THR A 199 20.58 29.46 -1.69
N LYS A 200 21.60 30.28 -1.29
CA LYS A 200 21.45 31.21 -0.16
C LYS A 200 20.33 32.25 -0.38
N MET A 201 20.11 32.64 -1.62
CA MET A 201 19.12 33.68 -2.00
C MET A 201 17.96 33.14 -2.84
N GLY A 202 17.96 31.85 -3.14
CA GLY A 202 16.88 31.20 -3.93
C GLY A 202 15.72 30.73 -3.09
N PRO A 203 14.71 30.15 -3.75
CA PRO A 203 13.53 29.60 -3.08
C PRO A 203 13.94 28.51 -2.09
N GLN A 204 13.35 28.53 -0.90
CA GLN A 204 13.60 27.55 0.15
C GLN A 204 12.63 26.37 0.09
N ARG A 205 11.53 26.54 -0.63
CA ARG A 205 10.47 25.56 -0.81
C ARG A 205 10.14 25.38 -2.29
N ARG A 206 9.72 24.20 -2.67
CA ARG A 206 9.17 23.90 -3.98
C ARG A 206 7.70 23.52 -3.87
N MET A 207 6.93 23.86 -4.89
CA MET A 207 5.53 23.47 -4.99
C MET A 207 5.41 22.03 -5.44
N GLY A 208 4.47 21.30 -4.82
CA GLY A 208 4.03 19.98 -5.21
C GLY A 208 2.51 19.90 -5.22
N ILE A 209 1.96 18.79 -5.66
CA ILE A 209 0.53 18.47 -5.66
C ILE A 209 0.28 17.39 -4.62
N TYR A 210 -0.46 17.70 -3.56
CA TYR A 210 -0.76 16.73 -2.52
C TYR A 210 -1.66 15.61 -3.03
N VAL A 211 -1.25 14.34 -2.85
CA VAL A 211 -2.01 13.17 -3.32
C VAL A 211 -2.30 12.14 -2.22
N GLY A 212 -2.03 12.49 -0.98
CA GLY A 212 -2.29 11.63 0.16
C GLY A 212 -1.13 11.58 1.15
N TYR A 213 -1.13 10.58 2.01
CA TYR A 213 -0.11 10.41 3.04
C TYR A 213 0.28 8.93 3.18
N GLU A 214 1.38 8.68 3.86
CA GLU A 214 1.82 7.34 4.24
C GLU A 214 1.60 7.08 5.72
N SER A 215 1.82 8.13 6.51
CA SER A 215 1.57 8.17 7.95
C SER A 215 1.14 9.59 8.32
N PRO A 216 0.60 9.83 9.52
CA PRO A 216 0.25 11.18 9.97
C PRO A 216 1.39 12.20 9.85
N SER A 217 2.64 11.74 9.92
CA SER A 217 3.85 12.57 9.82
C SER A 217 4.46 12.66 8.41
N ILE A 218 4.03 11.82 7.45
CA ILE A 218 4.62 11.72 6.11
C ILE A 218 3.56 11.85 5.04
N ILE A 219 3.66 12.89 4.22
CA ILE A 219 2.80 13.14 3.08
C ILE A 219 3.39 12.62 1.78
N LYS A 220 2.51 12.41 0.79
CA LYS A 220 2.85 12.09 -0.59
C LYS A 220 2.42 13.22 -1.51
N TYR A 221 3.29 13.62 -2.41
CA TYR A 221 2.99 14.66 -3.37
C TYR A 221 3.61 14.36 -4.73
N LEU A 222 2.99 14.85 -5.79
CA LEU A 222 3.51 14.80 -7.14
C LEU A 222 4.28 16.08 -7.45
N GLU A 223 5.40 15.97 -8.12
CA GLU A 223 6.08 17.12 -8.70
C GLU A 223 5.33 17.61 -9.95
N PRO A 224 4.92 18.87 -10.03
CA PRO A 224 4.07 19.33 -11.13
C PRO A 224 4.70 19.20 -12.52
N THR A 225 6.02 19.31 -12.63
CA THR A 225 6.74 19.28 -13.91
C THR A 225 6.97 17.87 -14.44
N THR A 226 7.33 16.92 -13.57
CA THR A 226 7.69 15.55 -13.97
C THR A 226 6.58 14.55 -13.72
N GLY A 227 5.68 14.83 -12.75
CA GLY A 227 4.67 13.89 -12.30
C GLY A 227 5.22 12.82 -11.34
N ASP A 228 6.50 12.91 -10.96
CA ASP A 228 7.12 11.96 -10.04
C ASP A 228 6.53 12.07 -8.64
N LEU A 229 6.40 10.93 -7.98
CA LEU A 229 5.88 10.84 -6.61
C LEU A 229 7.00 10.99 -5.59
N PHE A 230 6.84 11.95 -4.70
CA PHE A 230 7.76 12.20 -3.60
C PHE A 230 7.07 12.13 -2.24
N LYS A 231 7.89 12.07 -1.19
CA LYS A 231 7.45 12.12 0.21
C LYS A 231 8.09 13.31 0.92
N ALA A 232 7.36 13.88 1.86
CA ALA A 232 7.86 14.95 2.72
C ALA A 232 7.28 14.80 4.13
N ARG A 233 7.90 15.45 5.11
CA ARG A 233 7.35 15.53 6.46
C ARG A 233 6.15 16.47 6.47
N TYR A 234 5.08 16.06 7.15
CA TYR A 234 3.88 16.87 7.27
C TYR A 234 4.17 18.23 7.94
N GLU A 235 4.89 18.21 9.05
CA GLU A 235 5.23 19.41 9.84
C GLU A 235 6.05 20.47 9.06
N ASP A 236 6.90 20.00 8.13
CA ASP A 236 7.73 20.89 7.33
C ASP A 236 7.01 21.40 6.08
N SER A 237 5.81 20.92 5.81
CA SER A 237 5.04 21.22 4.61
C SER A 237 3.98 22.28 4.88
N GLN A 238 3.80 23.20 3.91
CA GLN A 238 2.74 24.21 3.95
C GLN A 238 1.72 23.89 2.86
N PHE A 239 0.43 23.94 3.20
CA PHE A 239 -0.65 23.60 2.30
C PHE A 239 -1.44 24.83 1.89
N ASP A 240 -1.73 24.95 0.60
CA ASP A 240 -2.73 25.87 0.09
C ASP A 240 -3.87 25.07 -0.52
N GLU A 241 -4.92 24.88 0.26
CA GLU A 241 -6.08 24.07 -0.14
C GLU A 241 -7.02 24.80 -1.11
N SER A 242 -6.74 26.06 -1.43
CA SER A 242 -7.47 26.85 -2.43
C SER A 242 -6.91 26.70 -3.83
N THR A 243 -5.62 26.37 -3.94
CA THR A 243 -4.89 26.28 -5.21
C THR A 243 -4.72 24.84 -5.66
N TYR A 244 -5.03 24.56 -6.93
CA TYR A 244 -4.91 23.25 -7.56
C TYR A 244 -3.96 23.33 -8.75
N PRO A 245 -2.66 23.03 -8.57
CA PRO A 245 -1.69 23.05 -9.66
C PRO A 245 -1.98 21.95 -10.68
N SER A 246 -1.80 22.26 -11.96
CA SER A 246 -1.89 21.26 -13.03
C SER A 246 -0.59 20.49 -13.19
N LEU A 247 -0.70 19.20 -13.54
CA LEU A 247 0.44 18.38 -13.93
C LEU A 247 0.91 18.79 -15.34
N GLY A 248 2.24 18.93 -15.51
CA GLY A 248 2.86 19.20 -16.80
C GLY A 248 3.07 20.67 -17.13
N GLY A 249 2.64 21.63 -16.29
CA GLY A 249 2.71 23.06 -16.63
C GLY A 249 2.09 23.37 -17.98
N ASP A 250 2.37 24.55 -18.54
CA ASP A 250 1.84 24.97 -19.86
C ASP A 250 2.47 24.23 -21.07
N ASN A 251 3.48 23.41 -20.84
CA ASN A 251 4.18 22.63 -21.88
C ASN A 251 4.11 21.12 -21.60
N SER A 252 2.91 20.57 -21.49
CA SER A 252 2.68 19.17 -21.18
C SER A 252 2.92 18.23 -22.36
N ARG A 253 4.15 17.93 -22.68
CA ARG A 253 4.48 16.58 -23.12
C ARG A 253 4.71 15.75 -21.86
N LEU A 254 3.66 15.12 -21.36
CA LEU A 254 3.75 14.08 -20.32
C LEU A 254 4.67 12.98 -20.89
N ILE A 255 5.94 13.08 -20.57
CA ILE A 255 6.80 11.91 -20.58
C ILE A 255 6.20 11.03 -19.50
N THR A 256 5.55 9.95 -19.90
CA THR A 256 5.12 8.87 -19.01
C THR A 256 6.37 8.22 -18.45
N LYS A 257 7.03 8.89 -17.51
CA LYS A 257 7.97 8.20 -16.63
C LYS A 257 7.14 7.27 -15.77
N GLU A 258 7.49 6.01 -15.82
CA GLU A 258 6.93 5.02 -14.91
C GLU A 258 7.12 5.54 -13.50
N ILE A 259 6.01 5.74 -12.80
CA ILE A 259 6.04 6.13 -11.39
C ILE A 259 6.45 4.89 -10.64
N GLU A 260 7.73 4.81 -10.27
CA GLU A 260 8.19 3.76 -9.35
C GLU A 260 7.52 3.96 -7.99
N TRP A 261 6.55 3.11 -7.74
CA TRP A 261 5.92 3.02 -6.45
C TRP A 261 6.87 2.34 -5.48
N PHE A 262 7.67 3.14 -4.77
CA PHE A 262 8.39 2.62 -3.63
C PHE A 262 7.39 1.96 -2.68
N ARG A 263 7.64 0.67 -2.40
CA ARG A 263 6.93 -0.01 -1.32
C ARG A 263 7.05 0.89 -0.08
N PRO A 264 5.95 1.25 0.59
CA PRO A 264 6.09 1.86 1.88
C PRO A 264 6.86 0.87 2.76
N SER A 265 8.11 1.16 3.04
CA SER A 265 8.76 0.57 4.19
C SER A 265 7.94 1.06 5.36
N THR A 266 7.11 0.20 5.91
CA THR A 266 6.41 0.45 7.16
C THR A 266 7.46 0.54 8.25
N SER A 267 8.14 1.68 8.34
CA SER A 267 9.12 1.96 9.37
C SER A 267 8.44 2.51 10.63
N TRP A 268 7.32 1.96 11.00
CA TRP A 268 6.90 1.98 12.39
C TRP A 268 7.47 0.73 13.00
N GLN A 269 8.52 0.91 13.80
CA GLN A 269 9.22 -0.14 14.53
C GLN A 269 8.38 -0.57 15.74
N ASP A 270 7.16 -1.02 15.50
CA ASP A 270 6.51 -1.91 16.42
C ASP A 270 7.18 -3.29 16.25
N PRO A 271 7.78 -3.88 17.29
CA PRO A 271 8.37 -5.22 17.22
C PRO A 271 7.43 -6.25 16.61
N ARG A 272 6.11 -6.08 16.80
CA ARG A 272 5.06 -6.96 16.25
C ARG A 272 4.94 -6.87 14.73
N THR A 273 5.19 -5.70 14.14
CA THR A 273 5.14 -5.52 12.68
C THR A 273 6.37 -6.10 12.00
N LYS A 274 7.52 -6.15 12.67
CA LYS A 274 8.76 -6.71 12.13
C LYS A 274 8.63 -8.20 11.81
N ASP A 275 8.04 -8.96 12.72
CA ASP A 275 7.84 -10.40 12.52
C ASP A 275 6.82 -10.66 11.42
N CYS A 276 5.76 -9.85 11.33
CA CYS A 276 4.79 -9.90 10.25
C CYS A 276 5.38 -9.56 8.88
N ASP A 277 6.25 -8.55 8.80
CA ASP A 277 6.89 -8.18 7.55
C ASP A 277 7.87 -9.26 7.07
N LEU A 278 8.57 -9.93 7.98
CA LEU A 278 9.41 -11.10 7.67
C LEU A 278 8.56 -12.28 7.15
N GLU A 279 7.41 -12.54 7.76
CA GLU A 279 6.50 -13.60 7.34
C GLU A 279 5.91 -13.30 5.96
N VAL A 280 5.52 -12.05 5.71
CA VAL A 280 5.09 -11.57 4.39
C VAL A 280 6.18 -11.74 3.33
N GLN A 281 7.43 -11.43 3.66
CA GLN A 281 8.57 -11.61 2.75
C GLN A 281 8.78 -13.09 2.42
N LYS A 282 8.66 -13.98 3.41
CA LYS A 282 8.73 -15.43 3.19
C LYS A 282 7.64 -15.92 2.23
N ILE A 283 6.40 -15.45 2.40
CA ILE A 283 5.28 -15.82 1.53
C ILE A 283 5.54 -15.35 0.09
N ILE A 284 6.00 -14.10 -0.09
CA ILE A 284 6.35 -13.57 -1.41
C ILE A 284 7.46 -14.41 -2.04
N HIS A 285 8.49 -14.76 -1.28
CA HIS A 285 9.60 -15.59 -1.76
C HIS A 285 9.14 -17.00 -2.15
N LEU A 286 8.29 -17.63 -1.34
CA LEU A 286 7.71 -18.94 -1.65
C LEU A 286 6.86 -18.90 -2.93
N GLN A 287 6.11 -17.83 -3.15
CA GLN A 287 5.35 -17.63 -4.37
C GLN A 287 6.26 -17.46 -5.60
N GLU A 288 7.37 -16.73 -5.45
CA GLU A 288 8.40 -16.61 -6.50
C GLU A 288 9.04 -17.96 -6.84
N LEU A 289 9.35 -18.76 -5.81
CA LEU A 289 9.88 -20.12 -6.00
C LEU A 289 8.85 -21.03 -6.67
N ALA A 290 7.58 -20.98 -6.24
CA ALA A 290 6.51 -21.76 -6.87
C ALA A 290 6.31 -21.40 -8.35
N ASN A 291 6.48 -20.11 -8.71
CA ASN A 291 6.40 -19.65 -10.09
C ASN A 291 7.60 -20.07 -10.95
N LYS A 292 8.72 -20.43 -10.33
CA LYS A 292 9.93 -20.95 -11.01
C LYS A 292 9.92 -22.46 -11.20
N LEU A 293 9.06 -23.17 -10.47
CA LEU A 293 8.92 -24.61 -10.64
C LEU A 293 8.36 -24.93 -12.02
N PRO A 294 8.92 -25.92 -12.74
CA PRO A 294 8.34 -26.37 -13.98
C PRO A 294 6.92 -26.86 -13.71
N ASP A 295 6.02 -26.47 -14.57
CA ASP A 295 4.58 -26.76 -14.44
C ASP A 295 4.30 -28.24 -14.72
N THR A 296 4.68 -29.10 -13.77
CA THR A 296 4.51 -30.55 -13.83
C THR A 296 3.04 -30.98 -13.75
N PHE A 297 2.14 -30.01 -13.43
CA PHE A 297 0.71 -30.26 -13.26
C PHE A 297 -0.18 -29.58 -14.31
N ALA A 298 0.38 -28.75 -15.19
CA ALA A 298 -0.38 -28.15 -16.28
C ALA A 298 -0.48 -29.13 -17.45
N ASP A 299 -1.54 -29.89 -17.47
CA ASP A 299 -2.04 -30.46 -18.70
C ASP A 299 -2.53 -29.30 -19.58
N PRO A 300 -1.86 -28.99 -20.71
CA PRO A 300 -2.23 -27.85 -21.55
C PRO A 300 -3.68 -27.91 -22.07
N ASN A 301 -4.31 -29.06 -22.04
CA ASN A 301 -5.71 -29.27 -22.42
C ASN A 301 -6.70 -29.01 -21.29
N ARG A 302 -6.26 -28.83 -20.05
CA ARG A 302 -7.08 -28.54 -18.87
C ARG A 302 -6.98 -27.09 -18.38
N VAL A 303 -6.19 -26.27 -19.05
CA VAL A 303 -6.05 -24.84 -18.69
C VAL A 303 -7.36 -24.15 -19.03
N THR A 304 -8.16 -23.88 -18.02
CA THR A 304 -9.29 -22.94 -18.15
C THR A 304 -8.72 -21.56 -18.44
N ILE A 305 -9.47 -20.73 -19.16
CA ILE A 305 -9.10 -19.36 -19.57
C ILE A 305 -8.60 -18.48 -18.38
N SER A 306 -8.92 -18.88 -17.16
CA SER A 306 -8.48 -18.23 -15.90
C SER A 306 -7.13 -18.75 -15.38
N HIS A 307 -6.58 -19.82 -15.94
CA HIS A 307 -5.33 -20.43 -15.48
C HIS A 307 -4.18 -19.91 -16.34
N ILE A 308 -3.45 -18.94 -15.80
CA ILE A 308 -2.18 -18.53 -16.39
C ILE A 308 -1.14 -19.50 -15.84
N PRO A 309 -0.42 -20.28 -16.69
CA PRO A 309 0.66 -21.14 -16.24
C PRO A 309 1.66 -20.35 -15.38
N ALA A 310 2.20 -20.96 -14.33
CA ALA A 310 3.13 -20.30 -13.41
C ALA A 310 4.33 -19.67 -14.13
N CYS A 311 4.78 -20.25 -15.24
CA CYS A 311 5.83 -19.71 -16.10
C CYS A 311 5.41 -18.46 -16.89
N ASN A 312 4.12 -18.26 -17.12
CA ASN A 312 3.55 -17.12 -17.85
C ASN A 312 2.79 -16.18 -16.92
N ALA A 313 2.72 -16.49 -15.62
CA ALA A 313 2.13 -15.58 -14.67
C ALA A 313 2.95 -14.29 -14.66
N PRO A 314 2.34 -13.10 -14.92
CA PRO A 314 3.05 -11.82 -14.92
C PRO A 314 3.43 -11.38 -13.49
N VAL A 315 3.73 -12.32 -12.62
CA VAL A 315 4.20 -12.13 -11.25
C VAL A 315 5.72 -11.96 -11.22
N ARG A 316 6.35 -11.66 -12.32
CA ARG A 316 7.64 -11.00 -12.21
C ARG A 316 7.36 -9.63 -11.59
N LEU A 317 7.46 -9.60 -10.28
CA LEU A 317 8.05 -8.43 -9.67
C LEU A 317 9.35 -8.24 -10.44
N ASP A 318 9.43 -7.24 -11.31
CA ASP A 318 10.71 -6.74 -11.77
C ASP A 318 11.39 -6.14 -10.53
N VAL A 319 11.87 -7.03 -9.70
CA VAL A 319 12.95 -6.73 -8.78
C VAL A 319 14.13 -6.58 -9.73
N GLN A 320 14.51 -5.33 -10.00
CA GLN A 320 15.74 -5.06 -10.73
C GLN A 320 16.80 -5.95 -10.12
N ASP A 321 17.42 -6.80 -10.95
CA ASP A 321 18.54 -7.67 -10.56
C ASP A 321 19.60 -6.78 -9.91
N GLY A 322 19.65 -6.74 -8.62
CA GLY A 322 20.54 -5.89 -7.83
C GLY A 322 20.00 -5.51 -6.46
N GLN A 323 18.69 -5.60 -6.20
CA GLN A 323 18.12 -5.26 -4.90
C GLN A 323 17.68 -6.45 -4.06
N CYS A 324 17.63 -7.65 -4.59
CA CYS A 324 17.60 -8.90 -3.83
C CYS A 324 18.98 -9.53 -3.77
N GLN A 325 19.96 -8.81 -3.29
CA GLN A 325 21.05 -9.48 -2.61
C GLN A 325 20.47 -9.97 -1.29
N VAL A 326 20.02 -11.22 -1.28
CA VAL A 326 20.01 -12.02 -0.05
C VAL A 326 21.27 -11.61 0.68
N ALA A 327 21.13 -11.16 1.92
CA ALA A 327 22.25 -10.84 2.78
C ALA A 327 23.07 -12.13 3.00
N THR A 328 23.82 -12.51 1.98
CA THR A 328 24.94 -13.39 2.12
C THR A 328 26.04 -12.52 2.68
N GLU A 329 26.26 -12.75 3.98
CA GLU A 329 27.36 -12.25 4.78
C GLU A 329 27.50 -10.72 4.77
N SER A 330 27.33 -10.15 5.95
CA SER A 330 27.63 -8.77 6.25
C SER A 330 28.98 -8.38 5.62
N LYS A 331 28.96 -7.79 4.44
CA LYS A 331 30.14 -7.09 3.95
C LYS A 331 30.51 -6.10 5.03
N GLN A 332 31.69 -6.28 5.62
CA GLN A 332 32.23 -5.37 6.63
C GLN A 332 31.94 -3.94 6.19
N ARG A 333 31.22 -3.20 7.03
CA ARG A 333 30.99 -1.77 6.82
C ARG A 333 32.32 -1.14 6.54
N LEU A 334 32.59 -0.78 5.29
CA LEU A 334 33.72 0.09 4.96
C LEU A 334 33.58 1.32 5.84
N LYS A 335 34.55 1.51 6.75
CA LYS A 335 34.63 2.71 7.58
C LYS A 335 34.53 3.89 6.62
N ARG A 336 33.70 4.88 6.95
CA ARG A 336 33.68 6.19 6.27
C ARG A 336 35.11 6.75 6.32
N GLY A 337 35.87 6.53 5.28
CA GLY A 337 37.25 6.85 5.14
C GLY A 337 37.59 7.05 3.67
N ARG A 338 38.65 7.70 3.45
CA ARG A 338 39.29 8.03 2.20
C ARG A 338 39.26 6.88 1.18
N PRO A 339 39.16 7.15 -0.13
CA PRO A 339 39.16 6.11 -1.16
C PRO A 339 40.39 5.21 -1.03
N ILE A 340 40.20 3.91 -1.29
CA ILE A 340 41.28 2.92 -1.25
C ILE A 340 42.38 3.35 -2.24
N GLY A 341 43.63 3.50 -1.74
CA GLY A 341 44.79 3.88 -2.56
C GLY A 341 45.22 5.35 -2.40
N SER A 342 44.50 6.19 -1.69
CA SER A 342 44.92 7.57 -1.44
C SER A 342 46.03 7.65 -0.35
N LYS A 343 47.21 8.17 -0.68
CA LYS A 343 48.33 8.38 0.26
C LYS A 343 48.20 9.75 0.92
N ASP A 344 48.54 9.84 2.21
CA ASP A 344 48.65 11.14 2.89
C ASP A 344 49.80 11.95 2.34
N LYS A 345 49.57 13.21 2.02
CA LYS A 345 50.60 14.13 1.55
C LYS A 345 51.61 14.54 2.64
N GLN A 346 51.27 14.31 3.92
CA GLN A 346 52.17 14.51 5.04
C GLN A 346 51.99 13.39 6.09
N PRO A 347 53.05 12.80 6.63
CA PRO A 347 52.98 11.77 7.66
C PRO A 347 52.44 12.38 8.98
N ARG A 348 51.49 11.70 9.61
CA ARG A 348 50.97 12.07 10.95
C ARG A 348 52.11 11.91 11.97
N LYS A 349 52.35 12.96 12.79
CA LYS A 349 53.24 12.89 13.95
C LYS A 349 52.71 11.81 14.91
N SER A 350 53.54 10.83 15.23
CA SER A 350 53.24 9.82 16.23
C SER A 350 53.12 10.48 17.61
N LYS A 351 52.02 10.25 18.31
CA LYS A 351 51.88 10.57 19.71
C LYS A 351 52.83 9.65 20.48
N LYS A 352 53.91 10.21 21.05
CA LYS A 352 54.73 9.51 22.04
C LYS A 352 53.87 9.16 23.24
N GLY A 353 53.88 7.89 23.62
CA GLY A 353 53.25 7.39 24.82
C GLY A 353 53.82 8.09 26.06
N ALA A 354 52.93 8.55 26.93
CA ALA A 354 53.31 8.93 28.29
C ALA A 354 53.59 7.62 29.06
N GLY A 355 54.84 7.47 29.45
CA GLY A 355 55.29 6.34 30.27
C GLY A 355 54.70 6.44 31.67
N SER A 356 54.41 5.28 32.21
CA SER A 356 54.16 5.02 33.61
C SER A 356 55.43 5.19 34.39
N GLU A 357 55.43 5.98 35.44
CA GLU A 357 56.38 5.85 36.55
C GLU A 357 55.62 6.00 37.87
N SER A 358 55.88 4.96 38.67
CA SER A 358 55.73 4.75 40.13
C SER A 358 54.40 5.06 40.80
#